data_5238369f1226af22ca979f6d4f8dff8d
#
_entry.id   5238369f1226af22ca979f6d4f8dff8d
#
_cell.length_a   1.000
_cell.length_b   1.000
_cell.length_c   1.000
_cell.angle_alpha   90.00
_cell.angle_beta   90.00
_cell.angle_gamma   90.00
#
_symmetry.space_group_name_H-M   'P 1'
#
loop_
_entity.id
_entity.type
_entity.pdbx_description
1 polymer ?
#
loop_
_entity_poly.entity_id
_entity_poly.type
_entity_poly.pdbx_seq_one_letter_code
_entity_poly.pdbx_strand_id
1 'polypeptide(L)'
;MVISIQDKIGFICEHKVWSNLSINQINKYKEYSDELGNETYYTVLITANRLQHTQEADIKLTWAEVGIFIEGIIEEYENEEKFVLLNFVNYLKEQGLWKYEKISMSDITSYYSAESLESKLDKLFEDLMMVEWDKECPNIKTFTKSSYNPKYNKYRWGRKGIDFFEQWEPGLFAGVMLDPKDHKITISDKDRGPDLVVILDIERKPNKSNECISSEIINSTEYKSLLEELKTIDNGFEQVKLKNKWRLAIIRKPLIDVLDRKYTNDEQLDAIKNAIVDGINILTNIKLS
;
A
#
# COMPACT_ATOMS: atom_id res chain seq x y z
N MET A 1 19.70 -6.10 21.49
CA MET A 1 20.95 -6.67 20.93
C MET A 1 22.12 -6.22 21.81
N VAL A 2 23.04 -7.11 22.15
CA VAL A 2 24.26 -6.76 22.88
C VAL A 2 25.46 -6.96 21.96
N ILE A 3 26.35 -5.98 21.90
CA ILE A 3 27.60 -6.01 21.14
C ILE A 3 28.72 -5.77 22.13
N SER A 4 29.73 -6.63 22.14
CA SER A 4 30.93 -6.50 22.99
C SER A 4 32.15 -6.33 22.10
N ILE A 5 33.03 -5.40 22.50
CA ILE A 5 34.30 -5.14 21.82
C ILE A 5 35.43 -5.45 22.79
N GLN A 6 36.18 -6.53 22.49
CA GLN A 6 37.36 -6.98 23.23
C GLN A 6 37.12 -7.12 24.76
N ASP A 7 35.91 -7.47 25.16
CA ASP A 7 35.44 -7.59 26.55
C ASP A 7 35.66 -6.33 27.43
N LYS A 8 35.90 -5.17 26.79
CA LYS A 8 36.12 -3.90 27.50
C LYS A 8 34.93 -2.98 27.39
N ILE A 9 34.34 -2.88 26.18
CA ILE A 9 33.22 -1.97 25.93
C ILE A 9 32.05 -2.78 25.39
N GLY A 10 30.90 -2.63 26.03
CA GLY A 10 29.64 -3.22 25.60
C GLY A 10 28.63 -2.18 25.16
N PHE A 11 27.82 -2.54 24.16
CA PHE A 11 26.68 -1.74 23.71
C PHE A 11 25.42 -2.57 23.86
N ILE A 12 24.43 -2.04 24.56
CA ILE A 12 23.08 -2.60 24.62
C ILE A 12 22.21 -1.77 23.69
N CYS A 13 21.90 -2.34 22.52
CA CYS A 13 21.20 -1.65 21.46
C CYS A 13 19.71 -1.98 21.50
N GLU A 14 18.88 -0.98 21.66
CA GLU A 14 17.44 -1.03 21.41
C GLU A 14 17.13 -0.30 20.10
N HIS A 15 16.28 -0.88 19.28
CA HIS A 15 15.85 -0.25 18.04
C HIS A 15 14.33 -0.24 17.92
N LYS A 16 13.79 0.89 17.48
CA LYS A 16 12.37 1.13 17.29
C LYS A 16 12.12 1.75 15.92
N VAL A 17 11.08 1.28 15.27
CA VAL A 17 10.62 1.87 14.00
C VAL A 17 9.25 2.52 14.22
N TRP A 18 8.23 1.70 14.42
CA TRP A 18 6.84 2.17 14.54
C TRP A 18 6.27 2.01 15.95
N SER A 19 7.02 1.41 16.88
CA SER A 19 6.59 1.22 18.26
C SER A 19 7.27 2.19 19.20
N ASN A 20 6.58 2.56 20.27
CA ASN A 20 7.17 3.35 21.36
C ASN A 20 8.02 2.48 22.28
N LEU A 21 8.89 3.12 23.06
CA LEU A 21 9.59 2.48 24.17
C LEU A 21 8.58 2.08 25.26
N SER A 22 8.80 0.94 25.88
CA SER A 22 8.09 0.56 27.10
C SER A 22 8.58 1.42 28.27
N ILE A 23 7.74 1.61 29.27
CA ILE A 23 8.07 2.37 30.46
C ILE A 23 9.34 1.77 31.11
N ASN A 24 10.33 2.62 31.37
CA ASN A 24 11.62 2.27 31.98
C ASN A 24 12.45 1.23 31.20
N GLN A 25 12.21 1.03 29.91
CA GLN A 25 12.91 0.00 29.12
C GLN A 25 14.43 0.22 29.11
N ILE A 26 14.89 1.45 28.90
CA ILE A 26 16.34 1.77 28.87
C ILE A 26 16.97 1.59 30.25
N ASN A 27 16.30 2.00 31.32
CA ASN A 27 16.83 1.81 32.69
C ASN A 27 16.97 0.34 33.05
N LYS A 28 16.05 -0.53 32.63
CA LYS A 28 16.18 -1.97 32.79
C LYS A 28 17.40 -2.53 32.06
N TYR A 29 17.77 -1.97 30.93
CA TYR A 29 18.98 -2.37 30.21
C TYR A 29 20.24 -1.92 30.93
N LYS A 30 20.24 -0.75 31.62
CA LYS A 30 21.32 -0.31 32.46
C LYS A 30 21.51 -1.22 33.70
N GLU A 31 20.39 -1.58 34.33
CA GLU A 31 20.43 -2.56 35.43
C GLU A 31 20.99 -3.91 34.96
N TYR A 32 20.56 -4.40 33.81
CA TYR A 32 21.07 -5.65 33.24
C TYR A 32 22.54 -5.57 32.83
N SER A 33 23.07 -4.39 32.50
CA SER A 33 24.49 -4.22 32.14
C SER A 33 25.44 -4.58 33.28
N ASP A 34 25.01 -4.42 34.52
CA ASP A 34 25.81 -4.76 35.72
C ASP A 34 26.03 -6.27 35.83
N GLU A 35 25.21 -7.10 35.20
CA GLU A 35 25.33 -8.57 35.16
C GLU A 35 26.25 -9.06 34.02
N LEU A 36 26.63 -8.18 33.09
CA LEU A 36 27.46 -8.52 31.94
C LEU A 36 28.93 -8.26 32.24
N GLY A 37 29.81 -9.01 31.65
CA GLY A 37 31.22 -9.04 32.03
C GLY A 37 32.16 -7.95 31.49
N ASN A 38 31.67 -6.92 30.81
CA ASN A 38 32.50 -5.84 30.26
C ASN A 38 32.77 -4.74 31.30
N GLU A 39 33.87 -4.02 31.15
CA GLU A 39 34.24 -2.93 32.04
C GLU A 39 33.31 -1.71 31.94
N THR A 40 32.77 -1.45 30.74
CA THR A 40 31.89 -0.31 30.48
C THR A 40 30.81 -0.69 29.50
N TYR A 41 29.55 -0.29 29.79
CA TYR A 41 28.41 -0.47 28.93
C TYR A 41 27.79 0.88 28.52
N TYR A 42 27.33 0.96 27.27
CA TYR A 42 26.54 2.06 26.75
C TYR A 42 25.21 1.56 26.24
N THR A 43 24.15 2.25 26.59
CA THR A 43 22.83 2.02 26.00
C THR A 43 22.69 2.82 24.72
N VAL A 44 22.37 2.15 23.61
CA VAL A 44 22.18 2.75 22.29
C VAL A 44 20.72 2.63 21.90
N LEU A 45 20.08 3.75 21.59
CA LEU A 45 18.72 3.80 21.12
C LEU A 45 18.72 4.26 19.66
N ILE A 46 18.23 3.39 18.74
CA ILE A 46 18.07 3.70 17.32
C ILE A 46 16.58 3.77 17.00
N THR A 47 16.11 4.90 16.46
CA THR A 47 14.69 5.16 16.23
C THR A 47 14.40 5.61 14.79
N ALA A 48 13.13 5.61 14.40
CA ALA A 48 12.72 6.15 13.10
C ALA A 48 12.90 7.67 13.03
N ASN A 49 12.69 8.37 14.13
CA ASN A 49 12.84 9.82 14.20
C ASN A 49 13.26 10.27 15.62
N ARG A 50 13.76 11.50 15.73
CA ARG A 50 14.27 12.04 16.99
C ARG A 50 13.19 12.28 18.07
N LEU A 51 11.90 12.33 17.72
CA LEU A 51 10.81 12.46 18.68
C LEU A 51 10.64 11.22 19.56
N GLN A 52 11.17 10.08 19.13
CA GLN A 52 11.17 8.82 19.89
C GLN A 52 12.40 8.71 20.83
N HIS A 53 13.32 9.67 20.81
CA HIS A 53 14.48 9.66 21.69
C HIS A 53 14.08 9.91 23.14
N THR A 54 14.76 9.23 24.07
CA THR A 54 14.67 9.49 25.50
C THR A 54 16.02 9.98 26.05
N GLN A 55 15.98 10.77 27.11
CA GLN A 55 17.21 11.22 27.75
C GLN A 55 17.97 10.11 28.47
N GLU A 56 17.32 9.00 28.77
CA GLU A 56 17.88 7.86 29.51
C GLU A 56 18.93 7.08 28.71
N ALA A 57 18.86 7.09 27.36
CA ALA A 57 19.85 6.42 26.53
C ALA A 57 21.14 7.25 26.40
N ASP A 58 22.31 6.59 26.49
CA ASP A 58 23.62 7.22 26.41
C ASP A 58 23.92 7.68 24.98
N ILE A 59 23.61 6.86 23.99
CA ILE A 59 23.75 7.15 22.56
C ILE A 59 22.38 7.09 21.91
N LYS A 60 22.06 8.11 21.12
CA LYS A 60 20.78 8.25 20.42
C LYS A 60 21.02 8.50 18.94
N LEU A 61 20.53 7.60 18.10
CA LEU A 61 20.65 7.67 16.65
C LEU A 61 19.29 7.50 16.00
N THR A 62 19.13 8.04 14.83
CA THR A 62 18.05 7.68 13.92
C THR A 62 18.55 6.64 12.92
N TRP A 63 17.64 5.86 12.34
CA TRP A 63 17.97 4.97 11.23
C TRP A 63 18.60 5.70 10.05
N ALA A 64 18.20 6.96 9.83
CA ALA A 64 18.81 7.83 8.80
C ALA A 64 20.29 8.10 9.10
N GLU A 65 20.64 8.39 10.37
CA GLU A 65 22.04 8.62 10.76
C GLU A 65 22.88 7.36 10.63
N VAL A 66 22.33 6.20 11.00
CA VAL A 66 22.99 4.90 10.78
C VAL A 66 23.22 4.63 9.30
N GLY A 67 22.22 4.88 8.47
CA GLY A 67 22.34 4.68 7.03
C GLY A 67 23.36 5.61 6.37
N ILE A 68 23.40 6.90 6.78
CA ILE A 68 24.39 7.87 6.28
C ILE A 68 25.81 7.43 6.68
N PHE A 69 25.99 6.95 7.89
CA PHE A 69 27.29 6.40 8.34
C PHE A 69 27.71 5.22 7.46
N ILE A 70 26.80 4.26 7.21
CA ILE A 70 27.05 3.11 6.35
C ILE A 70 27.42 3.58 4.92
N GLU A 71 26.68 4.53 4.33
CA GLU A 71 27.03 5.08 3.02
C GLU A 71 28.47 5.66 2.98
N GLY A 72 28.90 6.28 4.09
CA GLY A 72 30.23 6.86 4.20
C GLY A 72 31.37 5.86 4.19
N ILE A 73 31.13 4.64 4.67
CA ILE A 73 32.16 3.60 4.79
C ILE A 73 32.02 2.45 3.79
N ILE A 74 30.97 2.44 2.99
CA ILE A 74 30.59 1.29 2.14
C ILE A 74 31.64 0.96 1.08
N GLU A 75 32.42 1.95 0.65
CA GLU A 75 33.51 1.76 -0.30
C GLU A 75 34.77 1.09 0.32
N GLU A 76 34.83 1.00 1.65
CA GLU A 76 35.89 0.30 2.37
C GLU A 76 35.69 -1.23 2.40
N TYR A 77 34.51 -1.70 1.97
CA TYR A 77 34.10 -3.10 1.97
C TYR A 77 34.04 -3.65 0.55
N GLU A 78 34.22 -4.96 0.40
CA GLU A 78 34.20 -5.65 -0.88
C GLU A 78 33.17 -6.79 -0.90
N ASN A 79 32.78 -7.20 -2.14
CA ASN A 79 31.98 -8.40 -2.40
C ASN A 79 30.68 -8.49 -1.56
N GLU A 80 30.51 -9.56 -0.79
CA GLU A 80 29.29 -9.87 -0.05
C GLU A 80 28.96 -8.83 1.01
N GLU A 81 29.94 -8.31 1.71
CA GLU A 81 29.75 -7.30 2.75
C GLU A 81 29.22 -6.00 2.16
N LYS A 82 29.84 -5.53 1.07
CA LYS A 82 29.35 -4.34 0.34
C LYS A 82 27.92 -4.54 -0.15
N PHE A 83 27.60 -5.73 -0.68
CA PHE A 83 26.27 -6.06 -1.14
C PHE A 83 25.23 -6.01 0.00
N VAL A 84 25.54 -6.57 1.16
CA VAL A 84 24.66 -6.53 2.34
C VAL A 84 24.43 -5.10 2.80
N LEU A 85 25.48 -4.29 2.91
CA LEU A 85 25.38 -2.88 3.33
C LEU A 85 24.56 -2.05 2.34
N LEU A 86 24.76 -2.22 1.04
CA LEU A 86 23.95 -1.56 0.00
C LEU A 86 22.45 -1.92 0.10
N ASN A 87 22.16 -3.21 0.26
CA ASN A 87 20.76 -3.65 0.40
C ASN A 87 20.13 -3.09 1.67
N PHE A 88 20.88 -3.00 2.76
CA PHE A 88 20.37 -2.42 4.00
C PHE A 88 20.06 -0.93 3.84
N VAL A 89 20.94 -0.15 3.22
CA VAL A 89 20.71 1.27 2.92
C VAL A 89 19.47 1.45 2.02
N ASN A 90 19.34 0.63 0.97
CA ASN A 90 18.17 0.66 0.09
C ASN A 90 16.89 0.30 0.85
N TYR A 91 16.95 -0.70 1.72
CA TYR A 91 15.82 -1.04 2.59
C TYR A 91 15.38 0.13 3.48
N LEU A 92 16.34 0.87 4.10
CA LEU A 92 16.01 2.05 4.90
C LEU A 92 15.30 3.13 4.05
N LYS A 93 15.76 3.34 2.80
CA LYS A 93 15.14 4.27 1.85
C LYS A 93 13.71 3.84 1.50
N GLU A 94 13.50 2.59 1.16
CA GLU A 94 12.18 2.03 0.81
C GLU A 94 11.19 2.06 1.98
N GLN A 95 11.67 1.88 3.21
CA GLN A 95 10.84 1.95 4.42
C GLN A 95 10.57 3.38 4.90
N GLY A 96 11.09 4.42 4.23
CA GLY A 96 10.96 5.81 4.66
C GLY A 96 11.74 6.12 5.95
N LEU A 97 12.74 5.32 6.29
CA LEU A 97 13.63 5.50 7.45
C LEU A 97 14.88 6.30 7.12
N TRP A 98 14.96 6.79 5.90
CA TRP A 98 16.03 7.66 5.42
C TRP A 98 15.73 9.13 5.72
N LYS A 99 16.72 10.00 5.51
CA LYS A 99 16.45 11.45 5.52
C LYS A 99 15.38 11.77 4.46
N TYR A 100 14.44 12.65 4.80
CA TYR A 100 13.47 13.12 3.81
C TYR A 100 14.18 13.88 2.66
N GLU A 101 13.64 13.73 1.48
CA GLU A 101 14.10 14.50 0.33
C GLU A 101 13.79 15.98 0.53
N LYS A 102 14.60 16.84 -0.11
CA LYS A 102 14.38 18.28 -0.04
C LYS A 102 13.00 18.63 -0.61
N ILE A 103 12.18 19.29 0.18
CA ILE A 103 10.90 19.81 -0.31
C ILE A 103 11.17 20.82 -1.42
N SER A 104 10.67 20.55 -2.62
CA SER A 104 10.77 21.42 -3.78
C SER A 104 9.58 22.38 -3.89
N MET A 105 9.71 23.41 -4.70
CA MET A 105 8.57 24.28 -5.02
C MET A 105 7.48 23.49 -5.77
N SER A 106 7.88 22.49 -6.55
CA SER A 106 6.94 21.58 -7.22
C SER A 106 6.09 20.81 -6.21
N ASP A 107 6.68 20.29 -5.12
CA ASP A 107 5.93 19.58 -4.08
C ASP A 107 4.88 20.48 -3.44
N ILE A 108 5.26 21.73 -3.13
CA ILE A 108 4.35 22.70 -2.52
C ILE A 108 3.21 23.06 -3.47
N THR A 109 3.51 23.35 -4.73
CA THR A 109 2.49 23.76 -5.71
C THR A 109 1.60 22.61 -6.14
N SER A 110 2.11 21.37 -6.15
CA SER A 110 1.34 20.16 -6.47
C SER A 110 0.26 19.84 -5.43
N TYR A 111 0.41 20.30 -4.19
CA TYR A 111 -0.56 20.06 -3.13
C TYR A 111 -1.97 20.56 -3.49
N TYR A 112 -2.08 21.83 -3.89
CA TYR A 112 -3.38 22.41 -4.28
C TYR A 112 -3.95 21.81 -5.57
N SER A 113 -3.07 21.35 -6.46
CA SER A 113 -3.50 20.64 -7.66
C SER A 113 -4.10 19.27 -7.33
N ALA A 114 -3.53 18.54 -6.38
CA ALA A 114 -4.05 17.29 -5.87
C ALA A 114 -5.41 17.48 -5.17
N GLU A 115 -5.54 18.48 -4.30
CA GLU A 115 -6.80 18.82 -3.62
C GLU A 115 -7.90 19.18 -4.63
N SER A 116 -7.54 19.97 -5.67
CA SER A 116 -8.46 20.30 -6.75
C SER A 116 -8.91 19.06 -7.55
N LEU A 117 -7.99 18.14 -7.84
CA LEU A 117 -8.31 16.88 -8.52
C LEU A 117 -9.28 16.04 -7.67
N GLU A 118 -9.02 15.90 -6.37
CA GLU A 118 -9.91 15.17 -5.48
C GLU A 118 -11.33 15.74 -5.45
N SER A 119 -11.46 17.08 -5.41
CA SER A 119 -12.76 17.76 -5.43
C SER A 119 -13.50 17.54 -6.76
N LYS A 120 -12.77 17.50 -7.89
CA LYS A 120 -13.37 17.21 -9.22
C LYS A 120 -13.82 15.76 -9.31
N LEU A 121 -13.02 14.82 -8.78
CA LEU A 121 -13.40 13.41 -8.72
C LEU A 121 -14.63 13.19 -7.85
N ASP A 122 -14.78 13.92 -6.74
CA ASP A 122 -15.99 13.84 -5.90
C ASP A 122 -17.25 14.16 -6.71
N LYS A 123 -17.25 15.27 -7.44
CA LYS A 123 -18.39 15.68 -8.27
C LYS A 123 -18.68 14.68 -9.40
N LEU A 124 -17.63 14.21 -10.08
CA LEU A 124 -17.75 13.24 -11.15
C LEU A 124 -18.35 11.93 -10.64
N PHE A 125 -17.92 11.43 -9.49
CA PHE A 125 -18.48 10.20 -8.91
C PHE A 125 -19.90 10.42 -8.34
N GLU A 126 -20.25 11.61 -7.87
CA GLU A 126 -21.64 11.96 -7.52
C GLU A 126 -22.55 11.83 -8.75
N ASP A 127 -22.12 12.32 -9.91
CA ASP A 127 -22.87 12.16 -11.17
C ASP A 127 -22.91 10.67 -11.60
N LEU A 128 -21.82 9.93 -11.48
CA LEU A 128 -21.79 8.50 -11.79
C LEU A 128 -22.69 7.65 -10.87
N MET A 129 -23.01 8.11 -9.66
CA MET A 129 -24.00 7.42 -8.81
C MET A 129 -25.42 7.45 -9.38
N MET A 130 -25.71 8.34 -10.35
CA MET A 130 -27.00 8.40 -11.02
C MET A 130 -27.12 7.39 -12.17
N VAL A 131 -26.03 6.70 -12.53
CA VAL A 131 -26.01 5.68 -13.58
C VAL A 131 -26.71 4.40 -13.11
N GLU A 132 -27.57 3.83 -13.94
CA GLU A 132 -28.19 2.53 -13.68
C GLU A 132 -27.23 1.39 -14.07
N TRP A 133 -26.22 1.15 -13.21
CA TRP A 133 -25.11 0.22 -13.47
C TRP A 133 -25.54 -1.20 -13.78
N ASP A 134 -26.67 -1.65 -13.28
CA ASP A 134 -27.25 -2.95 -13.58
C ASP A 134 -27.83 -3.06 -15.02
N LYS A 135 -28.11 -1.94 -15.66
CA LYS A 135 -28.43 -1.91 -17.10
C LYS A 135 -27.17 -1.88 -17.95
N GLU A 136 -26.16 -1.12 -17.54
CA GLU A 136 -24.86 -1.03 -18.24
C GLU A 136 -24.04 -2.32 -18.10
N CYS A 137 -24.13 -3.01 -16.97
CA CYS A 137 -23.39 -4.22 -16.64
C CYS A 137 -24.37 -5.34 -16.22
N PRO A 138 -25.02 -6.06 -17.16
CA PRO A 138 -26.10 -7.01 -16.84
C PRO A 138 -25.70 -8.14 -15.86
N ASN A 139 -24.42 -8.55 -15.86
CA ASN A 139 -23.93 -9.62 -15.00
C ASN A 139 -23.65 -9.17 -13.55
N ILE A 140 -23.64 -7.85 -13.29
CA ILE A 140 -23.19 -7.33 -12.00
C ILE A 140 -24.00 -7.86 -10.81
N LYS A 141 -25.31 -8.05 -10.98
CA LYS A 141 -26.18 -8.53 -9.88
C LYS A 141 -26.07 -10.04 -9.58
N THR A 142 -25.49 -10.81 -10.50
CA THR A 142 -25.59 -12.27 -10.45
C THR A 142 -24.24 -12.98 -10.35
N PHE A 143 -23.11 -12.25 -10.43
CA PHE A 143 -21.79 -12.89 -10.40
C PHE A 143 -21.36 -13.31 -8.99
N THR A 144 -22.00 -12.80 -7.95
CA THR A 144 -21.70 -13.06 -6.53
C THR A 144 -22.97 -13.22 -5.71
N LYS A 145 -22.84 -13.81 -4.51
CA LYS A 145 -23.94 -13.90 -3.51
C LYS A 145 -24.20 -12.62 -2.73
N SER A 146 -23.27 -11.65 -2.80
CA SER A 146 -23.39 -10.38 -2.09
C SER A 146 -24.57 -9.55 -2.60
N SER A 147 -25.21 -8.79 -1.72
CA SER A 147 -26.33 -7.92 -2.09
C SER A 147 -25.84 -6.72 -2.88
N TYR A 148 -26.38 -6.53 -4.09
CA TYR A 148 -26.10 -5.38 -4.91
C TYR A 148 -26.68 -4.11 -4.29
N ASN A 149 -25.81 -3.15 -3.95
CA ASN A 149 -26.18 -1.88 -3.34
C ASN A 149 -25.07 -0.84 -3.55
N PRO A 150 -25.03 -0.19 -4.72
CA PRO A 150 -24.00 0.77 -5.05
C PRO A 150 -23.93 1.93 -4.05
N LYS A 151 -22.73 2.21 -3.53
CA LYS A 151 -22.47 3.30 -2.58
C LYS A 151 -21.23 4.06 -2.99
N TYR A 152 -21.31 5.39 -2.89
CA TYR A 152 -20.15 6.23 -3.11
C TYR A 152 -19.12 6.05 -1.98
N ASN A 153 -17.89 5.71 -2.38
CA ASN A 153 -16.73 5.62 -1.51
C ASN A 153 -15.90 6.89 -1.69
N LYS A 154 -16.02 7.82 -0.76
CA LYS A 154 -15.41 9.15 -0.89
C LYS A 154 -13.90 9.17 -0.73
N TYR A 155 -13.31 8.32 0.11
CA TYR A 155 -11.85 8.22 0.29
C TYR A 155 -11.42 6.98 1.10
N ARG A 156 -12.33 6.08 1.41
CA ARG A 156 -12.00 4.93 2.25
C ARG A 156 -10.97 4.03 1.53
N TRP A 157 -9.92 3.65 2.25
CA TRP A 157 -8.80 2.83 1.74
C TRP A 157 -8.04 3.47 0.57
N GLY A 158 -7.78 4.79 0.63
CA GLY A 158 -6.97 5.48 -0.36
C GLY A 158 -7.53 5.45 -1.78
N ARG A 159 -8.86 5.29 -1.94
CA ARG A 159 -9.54 5.20 -3.23
C ARG A 159 -10.84 5.99 -3.22
N LYS A 160 -11.23 6.53 -4.37
CA LYS A 160 -12.51 7.21 -4.62
C LYS A 160 -13.26 6.49 -5.72
N GLY A 161 -14.56 6.20 -5.52
CA GLY A 161 -15.34 5.51 -6.53
C GLY A 161 -16.60 4.88 -5.96
N ILE A 162 -17.01 3.76 -6.53
CA ILE A 162 -18.27 3.09 -6.21
C ILE A 162 -17.99 1.70 -5.67
N ASP A 163 -18.43 1.43 -4.45
CA ASP A 163 -18.55 0.08 -3.90
C ASP A 163 -19.92 -0.46 -4.30
N PHE A 164 -19.98 -1.56 -5.06
CA PHE A 164 -21.22 -2.07 -5.64
C PHE A 164 -22.00 -3.04 -4.78
N PHE A 165 -21.39 -3.55 -3.70
CA PHE A 165 -21.98 -4.58 -2.86
C PHE A 165 -21.86 -4.24 -1.38
N GLU A 166 -22.84 -4.67 -0.59
CA GLU A 166 -22.83 -4.46 0.86
C GLU A 166 -21.80 -5.34 1.57
N GLN A 167 -21.51 -6.51 1.03
CA GLN A 167 -20.58 -7.49 1.59
C GLN A 167 -19.48 -7.81 0.59
N TRP A 168 -18.35 -8.31 1.07
CA TRP A 168 -17.22 -8.71 0.24
C TRP A 168 -17.14 -10.24 0.08
N GLU A 169 -18.21 -10.83 -0.45
CA GLU A 169 -18.39 -12.28 -0.64
C GLU A 169 -18.64 -12.69 -2.12
N PRO A 170 -17.82 -12.31 -3.10
CA PRO A 170 -16.91 -11.16 -3.21
C PRO A 170 -17.64 -9.81 -3.34
N GLY A 171 -16.93 -8.73 -3.01
CA GLY A 171 -17.32 -7.37 -3.29
C GLY A 171 -16.66 -6.84 -4.56
N LEU A 172 -17.22 -5.80 -5.16
CA LEU A 172 -16.69 -5.13 -6.35
C LEU A 172 -16.61 -3.63 -6.10
N PHE A 173 -15.45 -3.07 -6.38
CA PHE A 173 -15.21 -1.62 -6.39
C PHE A 173 -14.76 -1.19 -7.78
N ALA A 174 -15.21 -0.01 -8.24
CA ALA A 174 -14.64 0.67 -9.40
C ALA A 174 -14.43 2.16 -9.10
N GLY A 175 -13.28 2.71 -9.48
CA GLY A 175 -12.94 4.09 -9.21
C GLY A 175 -11.48 4.41 -9.41
N VAL A 176 -11.01 5.48 -8.75
CA VAL A 176 -9.63 5.98 -8.84
C VAL A 176 -8.84 5.61 -7.58
N MET A 177 -7.67 5.03 -7.78
CA MET A 177 -6.72 4.70 -6.72
C MET A 177 -5.83 5.91 -6.45
N LEU A 178 -5.98 6.52 -5.28
CA LEU A 178 -5.20 7.68 -4.84
C LEU A 178 -4.02 7.29 -3.93
N ASP A 179 -4.18 6.22 -3.13
CA ASP A 179 -3.10 5.66 -2.32
C ASP A 179 -2.89 4.16 -2.61
N PRO A 180 -1.99 3.81 -3.52
CA PRO A 180 -1.68 2.42 -3.85
C PRO A 180 -1.00 1.66 -2.70
N LYS A 181 -0.38 2.35 -1.72
CA LYS A 181 0.29 1.70 -0.57
C LYS A 181 -0.72 1.00 0.32
N ASP A 182 -1.93 1.56 0.50
CA ASP A 182 -3.02 0.93 1.27
C ASP A 182 -3.43 -0.42 0.67
N HIS A 183 -3.31 -0.58 -0.65
CA HIS A 183 -3.58 -1.82 -1.36
C HIS A 183 -2.35 -2.72 -1.55
N LYS A 184 -1.16 -2.28 -1.11
CA LYS A 184 0.12 -2.99 -1.32
C LYS A 184 0.40 -3.30 -2.79
N ILE A 185 0.04 -2.39 -3.67
CA ILE A 185 0.32 -2.48 -5.10
C ILE A 185 1.39 -1.47 -5.51
N THR A 186 2.10 -1.78 -6.58
CA THR A 186 3.04 -0.85 -7.19
C THR A 186 2.27 0.12 -8.08
N ILE A 187 2.59 1.41 -8.03
CA ILE A 187 2.07 2.42 -8.97
C ILE A 187 2.50 2.03 -10.38
N SER A 188 1.63 2.18 -11.36
CA SER A 188 1.96 1.87 -12.77
C SER A 188 3.09 2.76 -13.27
N ASP A 189 2.92 4.07 -13.11
CA ASP A 189 3.92 5.09 -13.43
C ASP A 189 3.64 6.34 -12.60
N LYS A 190 4.62 6.81 -11.83
CA LYS A 190 4.49 7.98 -10.97
C LYS A 190 4.22 9.26 -11.76
N ASP A 191 4.76 9.36 -12.96
CA ASP A 191 4.68 10.53 -13.81
C ASP A 191 3.35 10.59 -14.59
N ARG A 192 2.57 9.49 -14.58
CA ARG A 192 1.27 9.39 -15.24
C ARG A 192 0.07 9.59 -14.31
N GLY A 193 0.32 9.82 -13.03
CA GLY A 193 -0.72 10.08 -12.03
C GLY A 193 -1.47 8.84 -11.56
N PRO A 194 -2.68 9.00 -10.97
CA PRO A 194 -3.45 7.91 -10.41
C PRO A 194 -4.03 6.99 -11.49
N ASP A 195 -4.30 5.74 -11.08
CA ASP A 195 -4.92 4.73 -11.93
C ASP A 195 -6.45 4.69 -11.70
N LEU A 196 -7.22 4.52 -12.77
CA LEU A 196 -8.56 3.97 -12.72
C LEU A 196 -8.42 2.47 -12.43
N VAL A 197 -9.14 1.96 -11.44
CA VAL A 197 -9.06 0.57 -11.00
C VAL A 197 -10.44 -0.06 -10.92
N VAL A 198 -10.52 -1.36 -11.22
CA VAL A 198 -11.64 -2.20 -10.82
C VAL A 198 -11.10 -3.32 -9.96
N ILE A 199 -11.67 -3.49 -8.78
CA ILE A 199 -11.15 -4.34 -7.71
C ILE A 199 -12.19 -5.35 -7.30
N LEU A 200 -11.83 -6.62 -7.32
CA LEU A 200 -12.61 -7.70 -6.74
C LEU A 200 -12.06 -7.99 -5.33
N ASP A 201 -12.81 -7.58 -4.33
CA ASP A 201 -12.48 -7.71 -2.92
C ASP A 201 -13.11 -8.97 -2.31
N ILE A 202 -12.49 -9.49 -1.26
CA ILE A 202 -13.06 -10.61 -0.50
C ILE A 202 -12.89 -10.41 1.00
N GLU A 203 -13.93 -10.70 1.76
CA GLU A 203 -13.85 -10.74 3.21
C GLU A 203 -13.26 -12.08 3.66
N ARG A 204 -12.18 -12.03 4.46
CA ARG A 204 -11.52 -13.20 5.03
C ARG A 204 -11.92 -13.36 6.49
N LYS A 205 -13.19 -13.68 6.72
CA LYS A 205 -13.63 -14.09 8.06
C LYS A 205 -13.34 -15.57 8.25
N PRO A 206 -12.68 -15.98 9.35
CA PRO A 206 -12.67 -17.39 9.74
C PRO A 206 -14.12 -17.79 10.07
N ASN A 207 -14.62 -18.82 9.40
CA ASN A 207 -15.85 -19.45 9.82
C ASN A 207 -15.62 -20.25 11.12
N LYS A 208 -16.69 -20.86 11.69
CA LYS A 208 -16.61 -21.64 12.95
C LYS A 208 -15.67 -22.86 12.86
N SER A 209 -15.24 -23.27 11.66
CA SER A 209 -14.30 -24.38 11.40
C SER A 209 -12.89 -23.91 11.07
N ASN A 210 -12.56 -22.61 11.22
CA ASN A 210 -11.28 -22.00 10.77
C ASN A 210 -11.02 -22.02 9.26
N GLU A 211 -11.97 -22.42 8.44
CA GLU A 211 -11.90 -22.25 6.99
C GLU A 211 -12.29 -20.81 6.64
N CYS A 212 -11.55 -20.20 5.70
CA CYS A 212 -11.90 -18.89 5.19
C CYS A 212 -12.87 -19.05 4.01
N ILE A 213 -13.96 -18.29 3.95
CA ILE A 213 -14.84 -18.19 2.76
C ILE A 213 -14.02 -17.97 1.48
N SER A 214 -12.89 -17.26 1.60
CA SER A 214 -11.95 -17.06 0.51
C SER A 214 -11.30 -18.34 -0.03
N SER A 215 -11.20 -19.42 0.73
CA SER A 215 -10.52 -20.64 0.26
C SER A 215 -11.36 -21.40 -0.76
N GLU A 216 -12.67 -21.39 -0.64
CA GLU A 216 -13.58 -21.99 -1.61
C GLU A 216 -13.48 -21.27 -2.95
N ILE A 217 -13.56 -19.93 -2.95
CA ILE A 217 -13.46 -19.13 -4.17
C ILE A 217 -12.07 -19.24 -4.81
N ILE A 218 -11.00 -19.11 -4.03
CA ILE A 218 -9.62 -19.16 -4.55
C ILE A 218 -9.30 -20.52 -5.18
N ASN A 219 -9.89 -21.60 -4.68
CA ASN A 219 -9.68 -22.94 -5.21
C ASN A 219 -10.65 -23.31 -6.33
N SER A 220 -11.69 -22.50 -6.58
CA SER A 220 -12.68 -22.78 -7.62
C SER A 220 -12.09 -22.77 -9.03
N THR A 221 -12.71 -23.54 -9.92
CA THR A 221 -12.36 -23.57 -11.35
C THR A 221 -12.65 -22.21 -12.00
N GLU A 222 -13.73 -21.58 -11.58
CA GLU A 222 -14.22 -20.29 -12.06
C GLU A 222 -13.20 -19.17 -11.78
N TYR A 223 -12.68 -19.10 -10.56
CA TYR A 223 -11.65 -18.12 -10.22
C TYR A 223 -10.33 -18.35 -10.96
N LYS A 224 -9.91 -19.60 -11.14
CA LYS A 224 -8.71 -19.91 -11.92
C LYS A 224 -8.90 -19.53 -13.39
N SER A 225 -10.09 -19.76 -13.95
CA SER A 225 -10.43 -19.34 -15.31
C SER A 225 -10.37 -17.82 -15.45
N LEU A 226 -10.94 -17.07 -14.49
CA LEU A 226 -10.85 -15.62 -14.45
C LEU A 226 -9.39 -15.13 -14.48
N LEU A 227 -8.51 -15.73 -13.67
CA LEU A 227 -7.10 -15.34 -13.65
C LEU A 227 -6.36 -15.59 -14.97
N GLU A 228 -6.72 -16.66 -15.70
CA GLU A 228 -6.16 -16.91 -17.04
C GLU A 228 -6.69 -15.89 -18.06
N GLU A 229 -7.97 -15.56 -18.03
CA GLU A 229 -8.54 -14.52 -18.90
C GLU A 229 -7.90 -13.15 -18.64
N LEU A 230 -7.63 -12.81 -17.37
CA LEU A 230 -6.99 -11.56 -16.99
C LEU A 230 -5.56 -11.40 -17.54
N LYS A 231 -4.86 -12.48 -17.88
CA LYS A 231 -3.52 -12.42 -18.50
C LYS A 231 -3.55 -11.95 -19.96
N THR A 232 -4.70 -12.05 -20.62
CA THR A 232 -4.86 -11.78 -22.05
C THR A 232 -5.76 -10.56 -22.34
N ILE A 233 -5.97 -9.70 -21.35
CA ILE A 233 -6.79 -8.49 -21.51
C ILE A 233 -6.17 -7.56 -22.56
N ASP A 234 -6.95 -7.14 -23.53
CA ASP A 234 -6.51 -6.33 -24.67
C ASP A 234 -7.22 -4.96 -24.80
N ASN A 235 -7.94 -4.50 -23.76
CA ASN A 235 -8.68 -3.24 -23.83
C ASN A 235 -8.05 -2.10 -23.01
N GLY A 236 -6.73 -2.12 -22.90
CA GLY A 236 -5.95 -1.11 -22.22
C GLY A 236 -5.92 -1.22 -20.69
N PHE A 237 -6.58 -2.25 -20.12
CA PHE A 237 -6.40 -2.62 -18.73
C PHE A 237 -5.21 -3.56 -18.58
N GLU A 238 -4.54 -3.49 -17.44
CA GLU A 238 -3.54 -4.46 -17.03
C GLU A 238 -3.90 -5.11 -15.69
N GLN A 239 -3.58 -6.38 -15.54
CA GLN A 239 -3.73 -7.09 -14.27
C GLN A 239 -2.64 -6.67 -13.30
N VAL A 240 -3.00 -6.32 -12.07
CA VAL A 240 -2.06 -5.98 -11.02
C VAL A 240 -1.62 -7.23 -10.27
N LYS A 241 -0.29 -7.39 -10.06
CA LYS A 241 0.25 -8.46 -9.22
C LYS A 241 -0.12 -8.21 -7.76
N LEU A 242 -0.93 -9.11 -7.19
CA LEU A 242 -1.43 -8.97 -5.83
C LEU A 242 -0.37 -9.37 -4.79
N LYS A 243 -0.19 -8.49 -3.79
CA LYS A 243 0.56 -8.77 -2.55
C LYS A 243 -0.35 -8.79 -1.32
N ASN A 244 -1.63 -8.48 -1.52
CA ASN A 244 -2.63 -8.36 -0.47
C ASN A 244 -3.63 -9.50 -0.54
N LYS A 245 -3.82 -10.19 0.59
CA LYS A 245 -4.72 -11.35 0.70
C LYS A 245 -6.22 -11.02 0.73
N TRP A 246 -6.59 -9.73 0.83
CA TRP A 246 -7.98 -9.25 0.81
C TRP A 246 -8.50 -8.96 -0.60
N ARG A 247 -7.66 -9.15 -1.62
CA ARG A 247 -7.98 -8.92 -3.03
C ARG A 247 -7.96 -10.23 -3.79
N LEU A 248 -8.97 -10.45 -4.61
CA LEU A 248 -9.01 -11.56 -5.57
C LEU A 248 -8.40 -11.13 -6.90
N ALA A 249 -8.80 -9.97 -7.40
CA ALA A 249 -8.28 -9.40 -8.62
C ALA A 249 -8.25 -7.87 -8.55
N ILE A 250 -7.28 -7.27 -9.20
CA ILE A 250 -7.24 -5.84 -9.51
C ILE A 250 -6.85 -5.71 -10.97
N ILE A 251 -7.64 -4.97 -11.71
CA ILE A 251 -7.26 -4.48 -13.04
C ILE A 251 -7.20 -2.96 -12.98
N ARG A 252 -6.29 -2.37 -13.76
CA ARG A 252 -6.08 -0.92 -13.76
C ARG A 252 -5.79 -0.40 -15.14
N LYS A 253 -6.03 0.90 -15.30
CA LYS A 253 -5.67 1.70 -16.48
C LYS A 253 -5.28 3.09 -15.99
N PRO A 254 -4.17 3.70 -16.45
CA PRO A 254 -3.82 5.06 -16.06
C PRO A 254 -4.98 6.02 -16.37
N LEU A 255 -5.35 6.84 -15.37
CA LEU A 255 -6.47 7.77 -15.51
C LEU A 255 -6.22 8.77 -16.66
N ILE A 256 -4.96 9.14 -16.87
CA ILE A 256 -4.57 10.03 -17.98
C ILE A 256 -4.90 9.43 -19.35
N ASP A 257 -4.80 8.10 -19.50
CA ASP A 257 -5.15 7.43 -20.78
C ASP A 257 -6.65 7.35 -20.98
N VAL A 258 -7.42 7.21 -19.89
CA VAL A 258 -8.90 7.24 -19.96
C VAL A 258 -9.38 8.62 -20.40
N LEU A 259 -8.71 9.68 -19.95
CA LEU A 259 -9.08 11.07 -20.20
C LEU A 259 -8.39 11.69 -21.42
N ASP A 260 -7.54 10.93 -22.12
CA ASP A 260 -6.85 11.46 -23.31
C ASP A 260 -7.86 12.02 -24.34
N ARG A 261 -7.59 13.26 -24.77
CA ARG A 261 -8.45 14.03 -25.72
C ARG A 261 -9.90 14.20 -25.28
N LYS A 262 -10.19 14.18 -23.97
CA LYS A 262 -11.49 14.48 -23.38
C LYS A 262 -11.47 15.89 -22.80
N TYR A 263 -12.05 16.85 -23.47
CA TYR A 263 -11.92 18.28 -23.16
C TYR A 263 -13.11 18.85 -22.42
N THR A 264 -14.25 18.17 -22.43
CA THR A 264 -15.47 18.60 -21.74
C THR A 264 -15.79 17.70 -20.55
N ASN A 265 -16.57 18.19 -19.61
CA ASN A 265 -17.01 17.40 -18.46
C ASN A 265 -17.79 16.16 -18.88
N ASP A 266 -18.68 16.31 -19.86
CA ASP A 266 -19.51 15.20 -20.37
C ASP A 266 -18.65 14.13 -21.06
N GLU A 267 -17.67 14.53 -21.87
CA GLU A 267 -16.72 13.58 -22.48
C GLU A 267 -15.89 12.83 -21.42
N GLN A 268 -15.48 13.50 -20.33
CA GLN A 268 -14.73 12.90 -19.24
C GLN A 268 -15.61 11.95 -18.43
N LEU A 269 -16.83 12.36 -18.12
CA LEU A 269 -17.81 11.53 -17.43
C LEU A 269 -18.10 10.24 -18.21
N ASP A 270 -18.39 10.37 -19.52
CA ASP A 270 -18.65 9.23 -20.39
C ASP A 270 -17.41 8.32 -20.53
N ALA A 271 -16.23 8.89 -20.65
CA ALA A 271 -15.00 8.11 -20.75
C ALA A 271 -14.74 7.27 -19.49
N ILE A 272 -14.91 7.85 -18.31
CA ILE A 272 -14.74 7.14 -17.04
C ILE A 272 -15.85 6.11 -16.85
N LYS A 273 -17.14 6.47 -17.16
CA LYS A 273 -18.25 5.52 -17.12
C LYS A 273 -17.95 4.29 -17.98
N ASN A 274 -17.57 4.51 -19.25
CA ASN A 274 -17.30 3.42 -20.18
C ASN A 274 -16.11 2.55 -19.73
N ALA A 275 -15.04 3.15 -19.24
CA ALA A 275 -13.91 2.41 -18.71
C ALA A 275 -14.31 1.58 -17.46
N ILE A 276 -15.16 2.11 -16.59
CA ILE A 276 -15.71 1.35 -15.45
C ILE A 276 -16.57 0.19 -15.94
N VAL A 277 -17.47 0.42 -16.93
CA VAL A 277 -18.31 -0.64 -17.53
C VAL A 277 -17.43 -1.76 -18.11
N ASP A 278 -16.42 -1.41 -18.88
CA ASP A 278 -15.48 -2.38 -19.45
C ASP A 278 -14.79 -3.21 -18.36
N GLY A 279 -14.25 -2.54 -17.35
CA GLY A 279 -13.57 -3.21 -16.25
C GLY A 279 -14.49 -4.09 -15.41
N ILE A 280 -15.73 -3.66 -15.15
CA ILE A 280 -16.74 -4.47 -14.47
C ILE A 280 -17.07 -5.71 -15.29
N ASN A 281 -17.35 -5.54 -16.59
CA ASN A 281 -17.70 -6.65 -17.47
C ASN A 281 -16.58 -7.70 -17.53
N ILE A 282 -15.31 -7.27 -17.54
CA ILE A 282 -14.16 -8.19 -17.46
C ILE A 282 -14.21 -9.03 -16.17
N LEU A 283 -14.42 -8.40 -15.02
CA LEU A 283 -14.38 -9.10 -13.72
C LEU A 283 -15.65 -9.89 -13.40
N THR A 284 -16.80 -9.53 -14.01
CA THR A 284 -18.10 -10.18 -13.76
C THR A 284 -18.52 -11.16 -14.85
N ASN A 285 -17.68 -11.36 -15.87
CA ASN A 285 -17.93 -12.34 -16.95
C ASN A 285 -18.05 -13.78 -16.41
N ILE A 286 -17.39 -14.06 -15.29
CA ILE A 286 -17.42 -15.36 -14.64
C ILE A 286 -18.17 -15.26 -13.30
N LYS A 287 -19.10 -16.21 -13.09
CA LYS A 287 -19.88 -16.28 -11.85
C LYS A 287 -19.05 -16.91 -10.73
N LEU A 288 -18.83 -16.15 -9.65
CA LEU A 288 -18.06 -16.54 -8.46
C LEU A 288 -18.99 -16.90 -7.26
N SER A 289 -20.12 -17.51 -7.51
CA SER A 289 -21.16 -17.78 -6.50
C SER A 289 -21.04 -19.18 -5.87
#